data_4c382da4ced457f9ca65a3b88fc0222a
#
_entry.id   4c382da4ced457f9ca65a3b88fc0222a
#
_cell.length_a   1.000
_cell.length_b   1.000
_cell.length_c   1.000
_cell.angle_alpha   90.00
_cell.angle_beta   90.00
_cell.angle_gamma   90.00
#
_symmetry.space_group_name_H-M   'P 1'
#
loop_
_entity.id
_entity.type
_entity.pdbx_description
1 polymer ?
#
loop_
_entity_poly.entity_id
_entity_poly.type
_entity_poly.pdbx_seq_one_letter_code
_entity_poly.pdbx_strand_id
1 'polypeptide(L)'
;LVLTDCLGLDREYVTSMRGALPATRFAVEAYVRFVVEQPLVIAVASSLTELFAPSIHRERIAGMLANYDFVNDDVMAYFKRRLSQAPRDASFALEFIKTNARTREMQEACVDAVRFKCNVLWAQLDALYLAYVQGMVPPGAYKPE
;
A
#
# COMPACT_ATOMS: atom_id res chain seq x y z
N LEU A 1 -9.10 -9.77 7.64
CA LEU A 1 -9.52 -9.09 8.90
C LEU A 1 -8.89 -9.69 10.18
N VAL A 2 -7.92 -10.64 10.07
CA VAL A 2 -7.28 -11.26 11.26
C VAL A 2 -6.65 -10.20 12.18
N LEU A 3 -5.92 -9.23 11.62
CA LEU A 3 -5.33 -8.14 12.41
C LEU A 3 -6.41 -7.28 13.09
N THR A 4 -7.53 -7.03 12.44
CA THR A 4 -8.68 -6.31 13.01
C THR A 4 -9.22 -7.02 14.26
N ASP A 5 -9.37 -8.35 14.17
CA ASP A 5 -9.86 -9.18 15.26
C ASP A 5 -8.88 -9.20 16.44
N CYS A 6 -7.57 -9.34 16.16
CA CYS A 6 -6.53 -9.32 17.18
C CYS A 6 -6.44 -7.98 17.93
N LEU A 7 -6.80 -6.89 17.27
CA LEU A 7 -6.87 -5.55 17.88
C LEU A 7 -8.21 -5.25 18.57
N GLY A 8 -9.16 -6.19 18.53
CA GLY A 8 -10.50 -5.99 19.10
C GLY A 8 -11.33 -4.92 18.40
N LEU A 9 -10.99 -4.60 17.14
CA LEU A 9 -11.71 -3.60 16.36
C LEU A 9 -12.98 -4.18 15.74
N ASP A 10 -14.05 -3.39 15.76
CA ASP A 10 -15.30 -3.76 15.11
C ASP A 10 -15.13 -3.87 13.60
N ARG A 11 -15.53 -5.01 13.04
CA ARG A 11 -15.36 -5.29 11.60
C ARG A 11 -16.19 -4.38 10.71
N GLU A 12 -17.39 -4.02 11.12
CA GLU A 12 -18.26 -3.11 10.38
C GLU A 12 -17.67 -1.70 10.37
N TYR A 13 -17.15 -1.24 11.51
CA TYR A 13 -16.45 0.03 11.59
C TYR A 13 -15.25 0.07 10.63
N VAL A 14 -14.39 -0.96 10.64
CA VAL A 14 -13.19 -1.02 9.78
C VAL A 14 -13.57 -1.07 8.29
N THR A 15 -14.55 -1.89 7.91
CA THR A 15 -14.97 -2.01 6.50
C THR A 15 -15.73 -0.79 6.00
N SER A 16 -16.38 -0.03 6.89
CA SER A 16 -17.05 1.23 6.54
C SER A 16 -16.09 2.36 6.15
N MET A 17 -14.80 2.22 6.44
CA MET A 17 -13.76 3.23 6.21
C MET A 17 -14.00 4.56 6.94
N ARG A 18 -14.92 4.61 7.91
CA ARG A 18 -15.25 5.86 8.66
C ARG A 18 -14.05 6.42 9.41
N GLY A 19 -13.18 5.55 9.94
CA GLY A 19 -11.97 5.94 10.65
C GLY A 19 -10.76 6.26 9.75
N ALA A 20 -10.88 6.11 8.43
CA ALA A 20 -9.76 6.40 7.54
C ALA A 20 -9.55 7.92 7.38
N LEU A 21 -8.29 8.36 7.50
CA LEU A 21 -7.93 9.76 7.28
C LEU A 21 -8.31 10.21 5.87
N PRO A 22 -8.79 11.45 5.68
CA PRO A 22 -9.18 11.96 4.35
C PRO A 22 -8.08 11.82 3.32
N ALA A 23 -6.83 12.19 3.63
CA ALA A 23 -5.72 12.06 2.71
C ALA A 23 -5.42 10.59 2.32
N THR A 24 -5.57 9.65 3.25
CA THR A 24 -5.45 8.21 2.97
C THR A 24 -6.53 7.75 1.98
N ARG A 25 -7.79 8.18 2.18
CA ARG A 25 -8.90 7.88 1.27
C ARG A 25 -8.64 8.45 -0.12
N PHE A 26 -8.29 9.74 -0.21
CA PHE A 26 -7.99 10.38 -1.49
C PHE A 26 -6.85 9.72 -2.25
N ALA A 27 -5.79 9.34 -1.55
CA ALA A 27 -4.65 8.64 -2.15
C ALA A 27 -5.05 7.26 -2.71
N VAL A 28 -5.86 6.50 -1.97
CA VAL A 28 -6.36 5.19 -2.43
C VAL A 28 -7.31 5.36 -3.62
N GLU A 29 -8.25 6.29 -3.55
CA GLU A 29 -9.20 6.58 -4.65
C GLU A 29 -8.46 7.03 -5.91
N ALA A 30 -7.46 7.92 -5.78
CA ALA A 30 -6.64 8.36 -6.90
C ALA A 30 -5.89 7.19 -7.55
N TYR A 31 -5.37 6.25 -6.75
CA TYR A 31 -4.68 5.09 -7.30
C TYR A 31 -5.64 4.12 -8.00
N VAL A 32 -6.78 3.82 -7.41
CA VAL A 32 -7.80 2.97 -8.03
C VAL A 32 -8.25 3.57 -9.37
N ARG A 33 -8.55 4.86 -9.38
CA ARG A 33 -8.93 5.58 -10.60
C ARG A 33 -7.82 5.53 -11.66
N PHE A 34 -6.58 5.79 -11.26
CA PHE A 34 -5.42 5.67 -12.14
C PHE A 34 -5.36 4.29 -12.81
N VAL A 35 -5.43 3.21 -12.05
CA VAL A 35 -5.35 1.84 -12.59
C VAL A 35 -6.51 1.53 -13.55
N VAL A 36 -7.71 2.03 -13.27
CA VAL A 36 -8.89 1.81 -14.12
C VAL A 36 -8.82 2.60 -15.44
N GLU A 37 -8.30 3.81 -15.40
CA GLU A 37 -8.27 4.73 -16.54
C GLU A 37 -7.04 4.56 -17.47
N GLN A 38 -5.96 3.95 -16.97
CA GLN A 38 -4.72 3.80 -17.75
C GLN A 38 -4.71 2.55 -18.63
N PRO A 39 -3.99 2.58 -19.76
CA PRO A 39 -3.67 1.37 -20.52
C PRO A 39 -3.03 0.30 -19.64
N LEU A 40 -3.34 -0.98 -19.92
CA LEU A 40 -2.93 -2.10 -19.07
C LEU A 40 -1.43 -2.11 -18.75
N VAL A 41 -0.55 -1.82 -19.72
CA VAL A 41 0.89 -1.81 -19.50
C VAL A 41 1.32 -0.75 -18.49
N ILE A 42 0.69 0.42 -18.51
CA ILE A 42 0.96 1.54 -17.58
C ILE A 42 0.37 1.21 -16.20
N ALA A 43 -0.84 0.67 -16.15
CA ALA A 43 -1.47 0.21 -14.91
C ALA A 43 -0.61 -0.86 -14.22
N VAL A 44 -0.13 -1.86 -14.98
CA VAL A 44 0.78 -2.91 -14.46
C VAL A 44 2.10 -2.29 -13.98
N ALA A 45 2.65 -1.31 -14.70
CA ALA A 45 3.89 -0.65 -14.31
C ALA A 45 3.80 0.00 -12.92
N SER A 46 2.67 0.59 -12.57
CA SER A 46 2.47 1.19 -11.24
C SER A 46 2.61 0.18 -10.09
N SER A 47 2.46 -1.13 -10.36
CA SER A 47 2.61 -2.17 -9.35
C SER A 47 4.08 -2.54 -9.05
N LEU A 48 5.06 -2.04 -9.81
CA LEU A 48 6.49 -2.38 -9.62
C LEU A 48 7.09 -1.91 -8.29
N THR A 49 6.38 -1.11 -7.51
CA THR A 49 6.73 -0.84 -6.10
C THR A 49 6.80 -2.14 -5.28
N GLU A 50 6.13 -3.21 -5.71
CA GLU A 50 6.21 -4.55 -5.11
C GLU A 50 7.60 -5.19 -5.16
N LEU A 51 8.52 -4.69 -6.01
CA LEU A 51 9.93 -5.12 -6.02
C LEU A 51 10.62 -4.92 -4.66
N PHE A 52 10.19 -3.91 -3.90
CA PHE A 52 10.73 -3.59 -2.58
C PHE A 52 9.95 -4.24 -1.42
N ALA A 53 8.79 -4.81 -1.69
CA ALA A 53 7.91 -5.39 -0.67
C ALA A 53 8.59 -6.46 0.20
N PRO A 54 9.44 -7.37 -0.32
CA PRO A 54 10.08 -8.40 0.52
C PRO A 54 10.97 -7.84 1.63
N SER A 55 11.74 -6.78 1.37
CA SER A 55 12.57 -6.15 2.40
C SER A 55 11.71 -5.45 3.45
N ILE A 56 10.73 -4.67 3.00
CA ILE A 56 9.79 -3.97 3.88
C ILE A 56 9.01 -4.96 4.76
N HIS A 57 8.56 -6.08 4.20
CA HIS A 57 7.84 -7.10 4.98
C HIS A 57 8.73 -7.80 5.99
N ARG A 58 10.00 -8.08 5.68
CA ARG A 58 10.94 -8.64 6.66
C ARG A 58 11.15 -7.71 7.86
N GLU A 59 11.40 -6.44 7.61
CA GLU A 59 11.56 -5.42 8.65
C GLU A 59 10.26 -5.28 9.49
N ARG A 60 9.13 -5.23 8.83
CA ARG A 60 7.81 -5.16 9.50
C ARG A 60 7.55 -6.36 10.39
N ILE A 61 7.79 -7.57 9.90
CA ILE A 61 7.61 -8.80 10.69
C ILE A 61 8.52 -8.76 11.92
N ALA A 62 9.80 -8.45 11.75
CA ALA A 62 10.75 -8.38 12.85
C ALA A 62 10.36 -7.29 13.87
N GLY A 63 10.00 -6.11 13.40
CA GLY A 63 9.57 -5.00 14.25
C GLY A 63 8.28 -5.29 15.01
N MET A 64 7.29 -5.90 14.36
CA MET A 64 6.03 -6.23 15.01
C MET A 64 6.20 -7.31 16.09
N LEU A 65 6.95 -8.38 15.81
CA LEU A 65 7.25 -9.42 16.77
C LEU A 65 8.06 -8.92 17.98
N ALA A 66 8.90 -7.90 17.79
CA ALA A 66 9.73 -7.36 18.86
C ALA A 66 9.01 -6.34 19.76
N ASN A 67 7.97 -5.66 19.25
CA ASN A 67 7.40 -4.48 19.91
C ASN A 67 5.91 -4.60 20.27
N TYR A 68 5.22 -5.66 19.87
CA TYR A 68 3.77 -5.78 20.10
C TYR A 68 3.38 -7.17 20.65
N ASP A 69 2.93 -7.22 21.90
CA ASP A 69 2.57 -8.46 22.60
C ASP A 69 1.39 -9.21 21.97
N PHE A 70 0.49 -8.51 21.26
CA PHE A 70 -0.66 -9.13 20.58
C PHE A 70 -0.28 -9.84 19.27
N VAL A 71 0.98 -9.70 18.81
CA VAL A 71 1.42 -10.25 17.53
C VAL A 71 1.78 -11.73 17.69
N ASN A 72 1.16 -12.55 16.85
CA ASN A 72 1.40 -13.98 16.77
C ASN A 72 1.52 -14.43 15.30
N ASP A 73 1.66 -15.72 15.07
CA ASP A 73 1.81 -16.30 13.74
C ASP A 73 0.61 -16.05 12.81
N ASP A 74 -0.61 -16.00 13.35
CA ASP A 74 -1.83 -15.73 12.58
C ASP A 74 -1.84 -14.29 12.08
N VAL A 75 -1.50 -13.34 12.95
CA VAL A 75 -1.34 -11.93 12.58
C VAL A 75 -0.27 -11.75 11.48
N MET A 76 0.81 -12.52 11.58
CA MET A 76 1.94 -12.45 10.63
C MET A 76 1.70 -13.25 9.34
N ALA A 77 0.69 -14.10 9.27
CA ALA A 77 0.45 -14.98 8.12
C ALA A 77 0.38 -14.23 6.78
N TYR A 78 -0.30 -13.08 6.75
CA TYR A 78 -0.36 -12.22 5.56
C TYR A 78 1.04 -11.77 5.11
N PHE A 79 1.81 -11.17 6.01
CA PHE A 79 3.13 -10.62 5.71
C PHE A 79 4.13 -11.71 5.32
N LYS A 80 4.11 -12.87 6.02
CA LYS A 80 4.95 -14.04 5.70
C LYS A 80 4.66 -14.56 4.29
N ARG A 81 3.38 -14.64 3.90
CA ARG A 81 2.99 -15.06 2.55
C ARG A 81 3.48 -14.10 1.48
N ARG A 82 3.47 -12.79 1.74
CA ARG A 82 3.95 -11.77 0.81
C ARG A 82 5.47 -11.88 0.52
N LEU A 83 6.25 -12.48 1.40
CA LEU A 83 7.69 -12.69 1.15
C LEU A 83 7.98 -13.55 -0.08
N SER A 84 7.10 -14.49 -0.41
CA SER A 84 7.23 -15.34 -1.60
C SER A 84 6.37 -14.86 -2.78
N GLN A 85 5.19 -14.29 -2.52
CA GLN A 85 4.27 -13.86 -3.57
C GLN A 85 4.73 -12.57 -4.25
N ALA A 86 5.17 -11.56 -3.49
CA ALA A 86 5.55 -10.27 -4.06
C ALA A 86 6.69 -10.36 -5.09
N PRO A 87 7.79 -11.13 -4.88
CA PRO A 87 8.83 -11.32 -5.90
C PRO A 87 8.31 -11.94 -7.18
N ARG A 88 7.43 -12.95 -7.09
CA ARG A 88 6.83 -13.60 -8.25
C ARG A 88 5.96 -12.62 -9.06
N ASP A 89 5.09 -11.90 -8.36
CA ASP A 89 4.17 -10.96 -8.98
C ASP A 89 4.94 -9.80 -9.63
N ALA A 90 5.95 -9.26 -8.96
CA ALA A 90 6.81 -8.20 -9.49
C ALA A 90 7.67 -8.66 -10.68
N SER A 91 8.17 -9.90 -10.67
CA SER A 91 8.91 -10.47 -11.80
C SER A 91 8.02 -10.60 -13.02
N PHE A 92 6.78 -11.09 -12.85
CA PHE A 92 5.81 -11.18 -13.92
C PHE A 92 5.49 -9.78 -14.49
N ALA A 93 5.22 -8.81 -13.62
CA ALA A 93 4.93 -7.44 -14.04
C ALA A 93 6.09 -6.83 -14.83
N LEU A 94 7.33 -7.02 -14.37
CA LEU A 94 8.52 -6.49 -15.05
C LEU A 94 8.69 -7.08 -16.44
N GLU A 95 8.55 -8.40 -16.60
CA GLU A 95 8.66 -9.06 -17.92
C GLU A 95 7.51 -8.65 -18.85
N PHE A 96 6.30 -8.51 -18.31
CA PHE A 96 5.16 -8.00 -19.08
C PHE A 96 5.43 -6.59 -19.62
N ILE A 97 5.97 -5.68 -18.80
CA ILE A 97 6.29 -4.32 -19.21
C ILE A 97 7.40 -4.31 -20.26
N LYS A 98 8.50 -5.05 -20.06
CA LYS A 98 9.59 -5.16 -21.03
C LYS A 98 9.11 -5.65 -22.40
N THR A 99 8.15 -6.55 -22.42
CA THR A 99 7.59 -7.10 -23.65
C THR A 99 6.66 -6.12 -24.37
N ASN A 100 5.91 -5.31 -23.63
CA ASN A 100 4.82 -4.52 -24.17
C ASN A 100 5.13 -3.01 -24.29
N ALA A 101 6.04 -2.45 -23.48
CA ALA A 101 6.45 -1.04 -23.54
C ALA A 101 7.52 -0.84 -24.63
N ARG A 102 7.11 -0.86 -25.91
CA ARG A 102 8.03 -0.90 -27.06
C ARG A 102 8.48 0.47 -27.56
N THR A 103 7.79 1.54 -27.20
CA THR A 103 8.15 2.91 -27.60
C THR A 103 8.76 3.65 -26.42
N ARG A 104 9.60 4.65 -26.73
CA ARG A 104 10.19 5.52 -25.69
C ARG A 104 9.13 6.22 -24.87
N GLU A 105 8.11 6.73 -25.51
CA GLU A 105 6.97 7.37 -24.85
C GLU A 105 6.27 6.45 -23.86
N MET A 106 6.01 5.19 -24.25
CA MET A 106 5.38 4.21 -23.37
C MET A 106 6.27 3.81 -22.20
N GLN A 107 7.59 3.73 -22.41
CA GLN A 107 8.56 3.45 -21.34
C GLN A 107 8.60 4.58 -20.32
N GLU A 108 8.59 5.83 -20.77
CA GLU A 108 8.51 7.02 -19.92
C GLU A 108 7.20 7.04 -19.12
N ALA A 109 6.07 6.76 -19.76
CA ALA A 109 4.78 6.64 -19.08
C ALA A 109 4.76 5.52 -18.01
N CYS A 110 5.44 4.40 -18.26
CA CYS A 110 5.61 3.35 -17.24
C CYS A 110 6.43 3.83 -16.03
N VAL A 111 7.50 4.60 -16.25
CA VAL A 111 8.29 5.19 -15.16
C VAL A 111 7.47 6.20 -14.37
N ASP A 112 6.69 7.03 -15.06
CA ASP A 112 5.80 8.00 -14.41
C ASP A 112 4.68 7.30 -13.59
N ALA A 113 4.19 6.15 -14.05
CA ALA A 113 3.24 5.34 -13.29
C ALA A 113 3.83 4.83 -11.96
N VAL A 114 5.10 4.38 -11.95
CA VAL A 114 5.81 4.00 -10.72
C VAL A 114 5.96 5.22 -9.81
N ARG A 115 6.39 6.36 -10.36
CA ARG A 115 6.52 7.62 -9.61
C ARG A 115 5.18 8.05 -8.99
N PHE A 116 4.10 7.97 -9.75
CA PHE A 116 2.76 8.25 -9.25
C PHE A 116 2.41 7.35 -8.06
N LYS A 117 2.64 6.03 -8.17
CA LYS A 117 2.39 5.10 -7.07
C LYS A 117 3.24 5.41 -5.83
N CYS A 118 4.51 5.78 -6.01
CA CYS A 118 5.35 6.21 -4.90
C CYS A 118 4.78 7.45 -4.21
N ASN A 119 4.28 8.44 -4.98
CA ASN A 119 3.63 9.63 -4.42
C ASN A 119 2.36 9.29 -3.65
N VAL A 120 1.55 8.34 -4.15
CA VAL A 120 0.36 7.83 -3.44
C VAL A 120 0.75 7.23 -2.07
N LEU A 121 1.78 6.37 -2.05
CA LEU A 121 2.27 5.75 -0.81
C LEU A 121 2.84 6.80 0.15
N TRP A 122 3.58 7.77 -0.38
CA TRP A 122 4.13 8.87 0.40
C TRP A 122 3.04 9.70 1.06
N ALA A 123 2.03 10.12 0.31
CA ALA A 123 0.90 10.89 0.83
C ALA A 123 0.15 10.16 1.95
N GLN A 124 0.02 8.83 1.85
CA GLN A 124 -0.56 8.03 2.94
C GLN A 124 0.30 8.04 4.19
N LEU A 125 1.63 7.87 4.05
CA LEU A 125 2.56 7.88 5.18
C LEU A 125 2.64 9.24 5.86
N ASP A 126 2.66 10.33 5.08
CA ASP A 126 2.63 11.70 5.60
C ASP A 126 1.35 11.96 6.41
N ALA A 127 0.19 11.51 5.91
CA ALA A 127 -1.08 11.66 6.62
C ALA A 127 -1.08 10.91 7.97
N LEU A 128 -0.57 9.68 7.97
CA LEU A 128 -0.45 8.88 9.20
C LEU A 128 0.53 9.51 10.18
N TYR A 129 1.69 9.95 9.71
CA TYR A 129 2.70 10.61 10.53
C TYR A 129 2.17 11.90 11.14
N LEU A 130 1.53 12.75 10.34
CA LEU A 130 0.93 14.00 10.80
C LEU A 130 -0.11 13.75 11.90
N ALA A 131 -1.01 12.78 11.67
CA ALA A 131 -2.10 12.51 12.59
C ALA A 131 -1.65 11.80 13.88
N TYR A 132 -0.84 10.72 13.75
CA TYR A 132 -0.57 9.82 14.88
C TYR A 132 0.79 10.04 15.55
N VAL A 133 1.74 10.68 14.88
CA VAL A 133 3.05 11.00 15.46
C VAL A 133 3.11 12.46 15.90
N GLN A 134 2.66 13.38 15.04
CA GLN A 134 2.62 14.81 15.33
C GLN A 134 1.38 15.26 16.14
N GLY A 135 0.36 14.40 16.25
CA GLY A 135 -0.89 14.72 16.92
C GLY A 135 -1.74 15.80 16.23
N MET A 136 -1.43 16.07 14.96
CA MET A 136 -2.15 17.08 14.16
C MET A 136 -3.18 16.39 13.28
N VAL A 137 -4.44 16.79 13.43
CA VAL A 137 -5.54 16.27 12.61
C VAL A 137 -5.94 17.34 11.58
N PRO A 138 -5.93 17.04 10.27
CA PRO A 138 -6.36 17.99 9.25
C PRO A 138 -7.80 18.49 9.51
N PRO A 139 -8.13 19.75 9.15
CA PRO A 139 -9.48 20.27 9.26
C PRO A 139 -10.50 19.36 8.58
N GLY A 140 -11.61 19.05 9.25
CA GLY A 140 -12.64 18.15 8.74
C GLY A 140 -12.32 16.66 8.85
N ALA A 141 -11.15 16.28 9.35
CA ALA A 141 -10.84 14.88 9.62
C ALA A 141 -11.56 14.42 10.91
N TYR A 142 -12.13 13.23 10.85
CA TYR A 142 -12.74 12.61 12.03
C TYR A 142 -11.64 12.25 13.04
N LYS A 143 -11.80 12.71 14.27
CA LYS A 143 -10.97 12.29 15.40
C LYS A 143 -11.77 11.23 16.16
N PRO A 144 -11.35 9.96 16.16
CA PRO A 144 -11.99 8.97 17.02
C PRO A 144 -11.81 9.39 18.48
N GLU A 145 -12.90 9.32 19.26
CA GLU A 145 -12.87 9.48 20.71
C GLU A 145 -12.16 8.30 21.36
#